data_eff24123c22a12e910e868b48d3760af
#
_entry.id   eff24123c22a12e910e868b48d3760af
#
_cell.length_a   1.000
_cell.length_b   1.000
_cell.length_c   1.000
_cell.angle_alpha   90.00
_cell.angle_beta   90.00
_cell.angle_gamma   90.00
#
_symmetry.space_group_name_H-M   'P 1'
#
loop_
_entity.id
_entity.type
_entity.pdbx_description
1 polymer ?
#
loop_
_entity_poly.entity_id
_entity_poly.type
_entity_poly.pdbx_seq_one_letter_code
_entity_poly.pdbx_strand_id
1 'polypeptide(L)'
;MRWALWAAKESAYKVARKLDSRVYFSPRAFTVRIPGGETEGPDPYLAEVSHSLGQFQVCLEGTDEWVHAVASVSGTGVAKANWQLRSMGREAARRIPGVEASARVRKLARSAIASALAAVPSDIVIAAAAKRVPRVTWRGQRLPVDLSFSHHGRFVACAWGRITR
;
A
#
# COMPACT_ATOMS: atom_id res chain seq x y z
N MET A 1 -14.44 -9.58 8.26
CA MET A 1 -13.21 -10.22 8.78
C MET A 1 -12.32 -10.91 7.75
N ARG A 2 -12.76 -11.88 6.94
CA ARG A 2 -11.90 -12.61 5.98
C ARG A 2 -11.09 -11.69 5.06
N TRP A 3 -11.67 -10.60 4.58
CA TRP A 3 -11.00 -9.63 3.70
C TRP A 3 -9.91 -8.82 4.42
N ALA A 4 -10.09 -8.50 5.70
CA ALA A 4 -9.07 -7.81 6.50
C ALA A 4 -7.82 -8.69 6.66
N LEU A 5 -7.99 -9.97 7.00
CA LEU A 5 -6.88 -10.92 7.09
C LEU A 5 -6.14 -11.07 5.75
N TRP A 6 -6.88 -11.12 4.63
CA TRP A 6 -6.29 -11.19 3.31
C TRP A 6 -5.50 -9.93 2.98
N ALA A 7 -6.10 -8.74 3.20
CA ALA A 7 -5.46 -7.45 2.96
C ALA A 7 -4.18 -7.28 3.80
N ALA A 8 -4.21 -7.69 5.08
CA ALA A 8 -3.04 -7.70 5.95
C ALA A 8 -1.91 -8.55 5.39
N LYS A 9 -2.22 -9.79 4.97
CA LYS A 9 -1.21 -10.69 4.37
C LYS A 9 -0.65 -10.15 3.06
N GLU A 10 -1.50 -9.61 2.19
CA GLU A 10 -1.07 -9.03 0.92
C GLU A 10 -0.19 -7.79 1.12
N SER A 11 -0.52 -6.92 2.07
CA SER A 11 0.30 -5.74 2.38
C SER A 11 1.66 -6.13 2.96
N ALA A 12 1.72 -7.09 3.89
CA ALA A 12 2.96 -7.62 4.44
C ALA A 12 3.82 -8.32 3.37
N TYR A 13 3.19 -9.08 2.47
CA TYR A 13 3.90 -9.67 1.32
C TYR A 13 4.57 -8.62 0.44
N LYS A 14 3.91 -7.48 0.17
CA LYS A 14 4.51 -6.40 -0.62
C LYS A 14 5.77 -5.85 0.04
N VAL A 15 5.80 -5.75 1.36
CA VAL A 15 6.99 -5.36 2.12
C VAL A 15 8.05 -6.46 2.06
N ALA A 16 7.70 -7.70 2.36
CA ALA A 16 8.61 -8.85 2.31
C ALA A 16 9.30 -8.97 0.94
N ARG A 17 8.54 -8.79 -0.15
CA ARG A 17 9.08 -8.81 -1.52
C ARG A 17 10.02 -7.65 -1.85
N LYS A 18 9.89 -6.51 -1.17
CA LYS A 18 10.87 -5.41 -1.28
C LYS A 18 12.17 -5.74 -0.58
N LEU A 19 12.11 -6.47 0.54
CA LEU A 19 13.27 -6.94 1.29
C LEU A 19 13.99 -8.08 0.52
N ASP A 20 13.23 -9.07 0.05
CA ASP A 20 13.74 -10.17 -0.75
C ASP A 20 12.83 -10.44 -1.96
N SER A 21 13.34 -10.18 -3.15
CA SER A 21 12.61 -10.35 -4.41
C SER A 21 12.25 -11.79 -4.76
N ARG A 22 12.82 -12.79 -4.06
CA ARG A 22 12.51 -14.22 -4.22
C ARG A 22 11.22 -14.62 -3.52
N VAL A 23 10.73 -13.80 -2.59
CA VAL A 23 9.46 -14.06 -1.89
C VAL A 23 8.32 -14.07 -2.90
N TYR A 24 7.52 -15.12 -2.88
CA TYR A 24 6.25 -15.21 -3.60
C TYR A 24 5.07 -15.20 -2.63
N PHE A 25 3.90 -14.80 -3.11
CA PHE A 25 2.73 -14.73 -2.25
C PHE A 25 2.17 -16.11 -1.95
N SER A 26 2.38 -16.58 -0.74
CA SER A 26 1.73 -17.75 -0.16
C SER A 26 1.00 -17.32 1.11
N PRO A 27 -0.35 -17.26 1.11
CA PRO A 27 -1.09 -16.77 2.28
C PRO A 27 -0.84 -17.56 3.56
N ARG A 28 -0.44 -18.83 3.45
CA ARG A 28 -0.10 -19.69 4.60
C ARG A 28 1.23 -19.31 5.26
N ALA A 29 2.14 -18.69 4.52
CA ALA A 29 3.44 -18.25 5.05
C ALA A 29 3.33 -16.95 5.88
N PHE A 30 2.18 -16.30 5.89
CA PHE A 30 1.92 -15.06 6.62
C PHE A 30 0.88 -15.33 7.72
N THR A 31 1.30 -15.28 8.97
CA THR A 31 0.41 -15.44 10.13
C THR A 31 0.00 -14.07 10.64
N VAL A 32 -1.30 -13.80 10.71
CA VAL A 32 -1.85 -12.51 11.20
C VAL A 32 -2.30 -12.68 12.64
N ARG A 33 -1.91 -11.74 13.49
CA ARG A 33 -2.39 -11.57 14.85
C ARG A 33 -2.98 -10.17 15.01
N ILE A 34 -4.18 -10.07 15.52
CA ILE A 34 -4.84 -8.82 15.87
C ILE A 34 -4.82 -8.70 17.39
N PRO A 35 -4.01 -7.80 17.98
CA PRO A 35 -4.00 -7.59 19.43
C PRO A 35 -5.36 -7.04 19.89
N GLY A 36 -5.90 -7.58 20.99
CA GLY A 36 -7.18 -7.12 21.54
C GLY A 36 -8.44 -7.77 20.98
N GLY A 37 -8.31 -8.74 20.08
CA GLY A 37 -9.44 -9.45 19.49
C GLY A 37 -10.07 -8.71 18.29
N GLU A 38 -11.27 -9.16 17.89
CA GLU A 38 -12.00 -8.56 16.78
C GLU A 38 -12.48 -7.15 17.16
N THR A 39 -11.96 -6.14 16.50
CA THR A 39 -12.47 -4.78 16.61
C THR A 39 -13.54 -4.59 15.53
N GLU A 40 -14.79 -4.46 15.92
CA GLU A 40 -15.86 -3.99 15.07
C GLU A 40 -15.89 -2.47 15.16
N GLY A 41 -15.46 -1.78 14.08
CA GLY A 41 -15.53 -0.33 14.03
C GLY A 41 -14.79 0.25 12.82
N PRO A 42 -15.10 1.51 12.45
CA PRO A 42 -14.45 2.21 11.34
C PRO A 42 -13.02 2.68 11.68
N ASP A 43 -12.63 2.63 12.94
CA ASP A 43 -11.33 3.13 13.39
C ASP A 43 -10.18 2.24 12.89
N PRO A 44 -9.04 2.84 12.50
CA PRO A 44 -7.86 2.10 12.13
C PRO A 44 -7.39 1.20 13.27
N TYR A 45 -7.16 -0.06 13.00
CA TYR A 45 -6.60 -0.98 13.97
C TYR A 45 -5.28 -1.58 13.51
N LEU A 46 -4.43 -1.92 14.47
CA LEU A 46 -3.12 -2.50 14.21
C LEU A 46 -3.19 -4.03 14.25
N ALA A 47 -2.55 -4.64 13.27
CA ALA A 47 -2.29 -6.07 13.24
C ALA A 47 -0.79 -6.34 13.14
N GLU A 48 -0.37 -7.50 13.60
CA GLU A 48 0.97 -8.03 13.43
C GLU A 48 0.93 -9.16 12.42
N VAL A 49 1.88 -9.17 11.49
CA VAL A 49 2.02 -10.26 10.52
C VAL A 49 3.41 -10.84 10.64
N SER A 50 3.49 -12.13 10.94
CA SER A 50 4.75 -12.88 11.01
C SER A 50 5.02 -13.61 9.70
N HIS A 51 6.28 -13.58 9.27
CA HIS A 51 6.82 -14.32 8.12
C HIS A 51 8.28 -14.72 8.43
N SER A 52 8.86 -15.65 7.69
CA SER A 52 10.26 -16.07 7.87
C SER A 52 11.28 -14.94 7.75
N LEU A 53 10.97 -13.85 7.07
CA LEU A 53 11.81 -12.63 6.97
C LEU A 53 11.64 -11.66 8.14
N GLY A 54 10.77 -11.94 9.10
CA GLY A 54 10.55 -11.11 10.28
C GLY A 54 9.09 -10.76 10.52
N GLN A 55 8.89 -9.74 11.35
CA GLN A 55 7.56 -9.25 11.72
C GLN A 55 7.24 -7.93 11.03
N PHE A 56 5.99 -7.79 10.64
CA PHE A 56 5.45 -6.60 10.00
C PHE A 56 4.30 -6.06 10.85
N GLN A 57 4.29 -4.75 11.05
CA GLN A 57 3.13 -4.05 11.56
C GLN A 57 2.23 -3.67 10.39
N VAL A 58 0.93 -3.85 10.56
CA VAL A 58 -0.08 -3.55 9.55
C VAL A 58 -1.13 -2.67 10.19
N CYS A 59 -1.37 -1.51 9.59
CA CYS A 59 -2.54 -0.68 9.87
C CYS A 59 -3.65 -1.08 8.91
N LEU A 60 -4.81 -1.40 9.46
CA LEU A 60 -6.01 -1.77 8.71
C LEU A 60 -7.07 -0.70 8.95
N GLU A 61 -7.72 -0.30 7.88
CA GLU A 61 -8.86 0.61 7.90
C GLU A 61 -9.88 0.14 6.87
N GLY A 62 -11.15 0.33 7.14
CA GLY A 62 -12.17 -0.09 6.20
C GLY A 62 -13.58 0.27 6.58
N THR A 63 -14.48 -0.04 5.68
CA THR A 63 -15.92 0.04 5.82
C THR A 63 -16.53 -1.27 5.35
N ASP A 64 -17.84 -1.36 5.31
CA ASP A 64 -18.55 -2.52 4.73
C ASP A 64 -18.23 -2.73 3.24
N GLU A 65 -17.75 -1.69 2.55
CA GLU A 65 -17.49 -1.74 1.11
C GLU A 65 -16.03 -2.03 0.75
N TRP A 66 -15.08 -1.71 1.62
CA TRP A 66 -13.64 -1.84 1.33
C TRP A 66 -12.82 -2.04 2.59
N VAL A 67 -11.68 -2.68 2.42
CA VAL A 67 -10.61 -2.77 3.42
C VAL A 67 -9.32 -2.32 2.77
N HIS A 68 -8.59 -1.44 3.44
CA HIS A 68 -7.25 -1.00 3.08
C HIS A 68 -6.26 -1.41 4.17
N ALA A 69 -5.11 -1.93 3.75
CA ALA A 69 -4.05 -2.36 4.64
C ALA A 69 -2.72 -1.75 4.22
N VAL A 70 -2.01 -1.15 5.16
CA VAL A 70 -0.65 -0.63 4.97
C VAL A 70 0.28 -1.33 5.93
N ALA A 71 1.34 -1.93 5.40
CA ALA A 71 2.35 -2.64 6.20
C ALA A 71 3.70 -1.94 6.19
N SER A 72 4.42 -2.08 7.30
CA SER A 72 5.83 -1.72 7.43
C SER A 72 6.59 -2.79 8.20
N VAL A 73 7.91 -2.77 8.14
CA VAL A 73 8.75 -3.57 9.04
C VAL A 73 8.48 -3.12 10.48
N SER A 74 8.36 -4.06 11.42
CA SER A 74 8.17 -3.74 12.83
C SER A 74 9.26 -2.80 13.34
N GLY A 75 8.85 -1.81 14.13
CA GLY A 75 9.75 -0.78 14.66
C GLY A 75 9.95 0.44 13.73
N THR A 76 9.56 0.40 12.45
CA THR A 76 9.72 1.54 11.53
C THR A 76 8.51 2.49 11.49
N GLY A 77 7.44 2.17 12.24
CA GLY A 77 6.30 3.05 12.45
C GLY A 77 5.32 3.10 11.26
N VAL A 78 4.51 2.06 11.09
CA VAL A 78 3.42 2.03 10.08
C VAL A 78 2.43 3.20 10.24
N ALA A 79 2.24 3.69 11.45
CA ALA A 79 1.40 4.85 11.74
C ALA A 79 1.90 6.16 11.07
N LYS A 80 3.16 6.20 10.61
CA LYS A 80 3.74 7.35 9.88
C LYS A 80 3.61 7.21 8.35
N ALA A 81 3.06 6.12 7.86
CA ALA A 81 2.82 5.96 6.42
C ALA A 81 1.63 6.82 6.00
N ASN A 82 1.82 7.59 4.94
CA ASN A 82 0.72 8.27 4.29
C ASN A 82 0.03 7.32 3.32
N TRP A 83 -1.28 7.43 3.19
CA TRP A 83 -2.00 6.67 2.20
C TRP A 83 -3.21 7.43 1.65
N GLN A 84 -3.64 7.06 0.47
CA GLN A 84 -4.88 7.55 -0.14
C GLN A 84 -5.59 6.41 -0.86
N LEU A 85 -6.91 6.40 -0.73
CA LEU A 85 -7.82 5.52 -1.44
C LEU A 85 -8.84 6.36 -2.21
N ARG A 86 -9.14 5.94 -3.44
CA ARG A 86 -10.23 6.51 -4.23
C ARG A 86 -11.12 5.41 -4.79
N SER A 87 -12.42 5.63 -4.68
CA SER A 87 -13.42 4.86 -5.39
C SER A 87 -13.58 5.42 -6.80
N MET A 88 -13.66 4.53 -7.77
CA MET A 88 -14.13 4.82 -9.13
C MET A 88 -15.63 4.50 -9.20
N GLY A 89 -16.40 5.21 -10.01
CA GLY A 89 -17.80 4.91 -10.18
C GLY A 89 -18.03 3.44 -10.58
N ARG A 90 -19.15 2.84 -10.15
CA ARG A 90 -19.47 1.42 -10.39
C ARG A 90 -19.40 1.03 -11.86
N GLU A 91 -19.83 1.92 -12.73
CA GLU A 91 -19.84 1.70 -14.17
C GLU A 91 -18.43 1.69 -14.79
N ALA A 92 -17.56 2.58 -14.31
CA ALA A 92 -16.16 2.62 -14.69
C ALA A 92 -15.42 1.33 -14.26
N ALA A 93 -15.72 0.79 -13.07
CA ALA A 93 -15.06 -0.39 -12.53
C ALA A 93 -15.26 -1.67 -13.37
N ARG A 94 -16.40 -1.79 -14.05
CA ARG A 94 -16.72 -2.97 -14.89
C ARG A 94 -15.97 -3.00 -16.23
N ARG A 95 -15.39 -1.87 -16.66
CA ARG A 95 -14.82 -1.67 -17.99
C ARG A 95 -13.32 -1.35 -18.00
N ILE A 96 -12.68 -1.26 -16.83
CA ILE A 96 -11.29 -0.78 -16.77
C ILE A 96 -10.31 -1.96 -16.86
N PRO A 97 -9.54 -2.07 -17.93
CA PRO A 97 -8.40 -2.99 -18.00
C PRO A 97 -7.38 -2.67 -16.91
N GLY A 98 -6.63 -3.68 -16.45
CA GLY A 98 -5.60 -3.51 -15.40
C GLY A 98 -4.55 -2.43 -15.72
N VAL A 99 -4.31 -2.14 -16.99
CA VAL A 99 -3.43 -1.05 -17.45
C VAL A 99 -3.99 0.32 -17.04
N GLU A 100 -5.29 0.54 -17.19
CA GLU A 100 -5.93 1.82 -16.82
C GLU A 100 -5.99 1.99 -15.30
N ALA A 101 -6.29 0.94 -14.53
CA ALA A 101 -6.21 0.97 -13.08
C ALA A 101 -4.80 1.33 -12.60
N SER A 102 -3.78 0.79 -13.25
CA SER A 102 -2.38 1.13 -12.98
C SER A 102 -2.04 2.59 -13.30
N ALA A 103 -2.60 3.17 -14.36
CA ALA A 103 -2.42 4.58 -14.70
C ALA A 103 -3.10 5.49 -13.67
N ARG A 104 -4.32 5.14 -13.26
CA ARG A 104 -5.10 5.89 -12.25
C ARG A 104 -4.44 5.90 -10.89
N VAL A 105 -3.93 4.75 -10.41
CA VAL A 105 -3.23 4.71 -9.12
C VAL A 105 -1.92 5.51 -9.15
N ARG A 106 -1.20 5.54 -10.28
CA ARG A 106 -0.03 6.40 -10.43
C ARG A 106 -0.39 7.88 -10.42
N LYS A 107 -1.49 8.26 -11.08
CA LYS A 107 -1.99 9.64 -11.03
C LYS A 107 -2.35 10.05 -9.61
N LEU A 108 -3.05 9.18 -8.86
CA LEU A 108 -3.39 9.39 -7.45
C LEU A 108 -2.12 9.60 -6.61
N ALA A 109 -1.15 8.69 -6.70
CA ALA A 109 0.10 8.78 -5.94
C ALA A 109 0.92 10.02 -6.30
N ARG A 110 0.97 10.41 -7.58
CA ARG A 110 1.65 11.63 -8.03
C ARG A 110 1.04 12.86 -7.38
N SER A 111 -0.28 12.99 -7.40
CA SER A 111 -0.98 14.13 -6.77
C SER A 111 -0.76 14.15 -5.26
N ALA A 112 -0.82 12.99 -4.61
CA ALA A 112 -0.65 12.87 -3.16
C ALA A 112 0.77 13.25 -2.70
N ILE A 113 1.80 12.74 -3.39
CA ILE A 113 3.20 13.06 -3.10
C ILE A 113 3.49 14.54 -3.39
N ALA A 114 2.98 15.07 -4.50
CA ALA A 114 3.15 16.48 -4.84
C ALA A 114 2.53 17.40 -3.78
N SER A 115 1.32 17.08 -3.31
CA SER A 115 0.67 17.81 -2.22
C SER A 115 1.50 17.78 -0.93
N ALA A 116 2.04 16.62 -0.55
CA ALA A 116 2.87 16.47 0.64
C ALA A 116 4.23 17.22 0.55
N LEU A 117 4.69 17.51 -0.65
CA LEU A 117 5.93 18.25 -0.91
C LEU A 117 5.71 19.72 -1.28
N ALA A 118 4.47 20.21 -1.29
CA ALA A 118 4.08 21.50 -1.85
C ALA A 118 4.62 21.70 -3.29
N ALA A 119 4.62 20.64 -4.09
CA ALA A 119 5.14 20.58 -5.45
C ALA A 119 4.04 20.51 -6.50
N VAL A 120 4.38 20.78 -7.76
CA VAL A 120 3.48 20.59 -8.90
C VAL A 120 3.47 19.10 -9.28
N PRO A 121 2.28 18.49 -9.49
CA PRO A 121 2.21 17.07 -9.84
C PRO A 121 2.99 16.66 -11.11
N SER A 122 3.15 17.57 -12.08
CA SER A 122 3.95 17.31 -13.28
C SER A 122 5.44 17.13 -13.01
N ASP A 123 5.95 17.69 -11.92
CA ASP A 123 7.37 17.57 -11.53
C ASP A 123 7.68 16.20 -10.88
N ILE A 124 6.65 15.44 -10.51
CA ILE A 124 6.79 14.13 -9.91
C ILE A 124 6.67 13.05 -10.97
N VAL A 125 7.72 12.28 -11.14
CA VAL A 125 7.75 11.12 -12.04
C VAL A 125 7.77 9.84 -11.23
N ILE A 126 6.85 8.92 -11.54
CA ILE A 126 6.78 7.59 -10.93
C ILE A 126 7.04 6.55 -12.02
N ALA A 127 8.23 5.99 -12.00
CA ALA A 127 8.66 4.96 -12.94
C ALA A 127 8.64 3.57 -12.31
N ALA A 128 8.42 2.55 -13.14
CA ALA A 128 8.67 1.17 -12.74
C ALA A 128 10.20 0.96 -12.66
N ALA A 129 10.68 0.52 -11.50
CA ALA A 129 12.08 0.11 -11.37
C ALA A 129 12.26 -1.38 -11.65
N ALA A 130 13.52 -1.82 -11.71
CA ALA A 130 13.85 -3.22 -11.61
C ALA A 130 13.10 -3.85 -10.43
N LYS A 131 12.61 -5.09 -10.57
CA LYS A 131 11.79 -5.80 -9.56
C LYS A 131 10.39 -5.22 -9.33
N ARG A 132 9.87 -4.38 -10.22
CA ARG A 132 8.52 -3.77 -10.16
C ARG A 132 8.25 -2.88 -8.94
N VAL A 133 9.28 -2.48 -8.20
CA VAL A 133 9.15 -1.49 -7.11
C VAL A 133 9.09 -0.09 -7.72
N PRO A 134 8.06 0.73 -7.43
CA PRO A 134 7.97 2.07 -7.96
C PRO A 134 9.15 2.94 -7.48
N ARG A 135 9.70 3.76 -8.38
CA ARG A 135 10.67 4.80 -8.05
C ARG A 135 10.06 6.16 -8.26
N VAL A 136 10.28 7.05 -7.31
CA VAL A 136 9.77 8.42 -7.36
C VAL A 136 10.94 9.36 -7.58
N THR A 137 10.81 10.28 -8.54
CA THR A 137 11.74 11.38 -8.76
C THR A 137 10.98 12.70 -8.77
N TRP A 138 11.63 13.75 -8.30
CA TRP A 138 11.16 15.13 -8.36
C TRP A 138 12.21 15.97 -9.08
N ARG A 139 11.83 16.59 -10.19
CA ARG A 139 12.77 17.37 -11.05
C ARG A 139 14.05 16.60 -11.39
N GLY A 140 13.86 15.30 -11.70
CA GLY A 140 14.98 14.40 -12.03
C GLY A 140 15.75 13.83 -10.83
N GLN A 141 15.59 14.35 -9.64
CA GLN A 141 16.24 13.86 -8.43
C GLN A 141 15.43 12.74 -7.77
N ARG A 142 16.10 11.66 -7.38
CA ARG A 142 15.43 10.55 -6.68
C ARG A 142 14.99 10.97 -5.28
N LEU A 143 13.70 10.78 -4.99
CA LEU A 143 13.18 10.95 -3.65
C LEU A 143 13.38 9.67 -2.81
N PRO A 144 13.75 9.81 -1.51
CA PRO A 144 13.82 8.70 -0.56
C PRO A 144 12.41 8.32 -0.09
N VAL A 145 11.58 7.89 -1.03
CA VAL A 145 10.19 7.50 -0.78
C VAL A 145 10.01 6.04 -1.12
N ASP A 146 9.47 5.28 -0.19
CA ASP A 146 8.92 3.96 -0.44
C ASP A 146 7.45 4.11 -0.83
N LEU A 147 7.06 3.51 -1.96
CA LEU A 147 5.74 3.64 -2.55
C LEU A 147 5.16 2.26 -2.86
N SER A 148 3.90 2.08 -2.55
CA SER A 148 3.12 0.87 -2.87
C SER A 148 1.80 1.23 -3.54
N PHE A 149 1.34 0.36 -4.44
CA PHE A 149 0.06 0.47 -5.12
C PHE A 149 -0.84 -0.70 -4.84
N SER A 150 -2.13 -0.44 -4.83
CA SER A 150 -3.18 -1.44 -4.78
C SER A 150 -4.34 -1.02 -5.69
N HIS A 151 -4.96 -1.98 -6.34
CA HIS A 151 -6.23 -1.78 -7.02
C HIS A 151 -7.05 -3.07 -6.94
N HIS A 152 -8.33 -2.93 -6.65
CA HIS A 152 -9.27 -4.04 -6.64
C HIS A 152 -10.67 -3.53 -6.94
N GLY A 153 -11.34 -4.16 -7.92
CA GLY A 153 -12.66 -3.70 -8.35
C GLY A 153 -12.64 -2.22 -8.72
N ARG A 154 -13.48 -1.43 -8.03
CA ARG A 154 -13.60 0.03 -8.24
C ARG A 154 -12.64 0.87 -7.41
N PHE A 155 -11.80 0.27 -6.57
CA PHE A 155 -10.91 1.00 -5.68
C PHE A 155 -9.48 0.98 -6.18
N VAL A 156 -8.83 2.14 -6.07
CA VAL A 156 -7.40 2.31 -6.27
C VAL A 156 -6.82 2.96 -5.02
N ALA A 157 -5.68 2.47 -4.56
CA ALA A 157 -5.02 3.02 -3.38
C ALA A 157 -3.51 3.09 -3.57
N CYS A 158 -2.88 4.06 -2.92
CA CYS A 158 -1.44 4.16 -2.79
C CYS A 158 -1.07 4.43 -1.33
N ALA A 159 0.06 3.89 -0.91
CA ALA A 159 0.68 4.19 0.37
C ALA A 159 2.14 4.57 0.14
N TRP A 160 2.62 5.59 0.88
CA TRP A 160 4.01 6.04 0.77
C TRP A 160 4.55 6.48 2.12
N GLY A 161 5.86 6.35 2.30
CA GLY A 161 6.57 6.82 3.47
C GLY A 161 7.99 7.24 3.11
N ARG A 162 8.62 8.07 3.95
CA ARG A 162 10.05 8.36 3.81
C ARG A 162 10.87 7.14 4.22
N ILE A 163 11.88 6.82 3.42
CA ILE A 163 12.91 5.86 3.81
C ILE A 163 13.84 6.59 4.78
N THR A 164 13.73 6.32 6.06
CA THR A 164 14.75 6.68 7.05
C THR A 164 15.85 5.61 6.97
N ARG A 165 17.04 6.04 6.59
CA ARG A 165 18.25 5.22 6.66
C ARG A 165 18.79 5.25 8.07
#